data_5c38ae357c3dd2d850fe14b02d31d8a3
#
_entry.id   5c38ae357c3dd2d850fe14b02d31d8a3
#
_cell.length_a   1.000
_cell.length_b   1.000
_cell.length_c   1.000
_cell.angle_alpha   90.00
_cell.angle_beta   90.00
_cell.angle_gamma   90.00
#
_symmetry.space_group_name_H-M   'P 1'
#
loop_
_entity.id
_entity.type
_entity.pdbx_description
1 polymer ?
#
loop_
_entity_poly.entity_id
_entity_poly.type
_entity_poly.pdbx_seq_one_letter_code
_entity_poly.pdbx_strand_id
1 'polypeptide(L)'
;MVDLKKNKIFLILPLLLSLFILILVKISFASDKFILNAERVKFNYFLGIIPMEGFFALKDSIFVLNFKKPNQSKLNLKFDLNSSSAGFDLATTAMLGETVLYAEKYPYIYFESKKVFAKDNQFNIRGSLTIRGITKDVTFKAKLNNPSVLKNKVKNNLQFDIYAELKRSDFNATGYQYIVGDIINLKTRVELLLLDN
;
A
#
# COMPACT_ATOMS: atom_id res chain seq x y z
N MET A 1 -31.07 3.00 65.46
CA MET A 1 -29.70 3.46 65.06
C MET A 1 -29.43 2.80 63.70
N VAL A 2 -29.69 3.52 62.60
CA VAL A 2 -29.64 2.99 61.23
C VAL A 2 -28.18 3.08 60.78
N ASP A 3 -27.65 1.97 60.29
CA ASP A 3 -26.26 1.75 59.91
C ASP A 3 -25.85 2.57 58.67
N LEU A 4 -25.27 3.73 58.89
CA LEU A 4 -24.78 4.68 57.84
C LEU A 4 -23.59 4.15 57.02
N LYS A 5 -23.02 2.99 57.35
CA LYS A 5 -21.89 2.41 56.63
C LYS A 5 -22.27 1.69 55.32
N LYS A 6 -23.49 1.14 55.21
CA LYS A 6 -23.90 0.42 54.00
C LYS A 6 -24.21 1.33 52.80
N ASN A 7 -24.61 2.59 53.05
CA ASN A 7 -25.00 3.48 51.94
C ASN A 7 -23.80 4.12 51.21
N LYS A 8 -22.61 4.17 51.82
CA LYS A 8 -21.42 4.73 51.14
C LYS A 8 -20.83 3.80 50.07
N ILE A 9 -20.93 2.48 50.30
CA ILE A 9 -20.41 1.49 49.34
C ILE A 9 -21.30 1.47 48.06
N PHE A 10 -22.62 1.69 48.21
CA PHE A 10 -23.56 1.69 47.10
C PHE A 10 -23.41 2.92 46.17
N LEU A 11 -22.90 4.03 46.67
CA LEU A 11 -22.65 5.23 45.85
C LEU A 11 -21.29 5.21 45.14
N ILE A 12 -20.30 4.51 45.70
CA ILE A 12 -18.94 4.43 45.13
C ILE A 12 -18.87 3.46 43.94
N LEU A 13 -19.68 2.41 43.96
CA LEU A 13 -19.67 1.38 42.91
C LEU A 13 -20.08 1.92 41.53
N PRO A 14 -21.16 2.73 41.36
CA PRO A 14 -21.52 3.32 40.07
C PRO A 14 -20.50 4.38 39.62
N LEU A 15 -19.86 5.11 40.58
CA LEU A 15 -18.83 6.10 40.24
C LEU A 15 -17.55 5.44 39.69
N LEU A 16 -17.12 4.30 40.25
CA LEU A 16 -16.00 3.51 39.76
C LEU A 16 -16.33 2.84 38.41
N LEU A 17 -17.57 2.40 38.23
CA LEU A 17 -18.00 1.82 36.96
C LEU A 17 -18.06 2.87 35.84
N SER A 18 -18.50 4.11 36.13
CA SER A 18 -18.52 5.22 35.18
C SER A 18 -17.08 5.67 34.81
N LEU A 19 -16.17 5.66 35.78
CA LEU A 19 -14.74 5.96 35.53
C LEU A 19 -14.09 4.87 34.68
N PHE A 20 -14.45 3.60 34.87
CA PHE A 20 -13.95 2.48 34.06
C PHE A 20 -14.49 2.50 32.62
N ILE A 21 -15.73 2.95 32.42
CA ILE A 21 -16.31 3.14 31.08
C ILE A 21 -15.67 4.31 30.35
N LEU A 22 -15.25 5.38 31.07
CA LEU A 22 -14.52 6.51 30.47
C LEU A 22 -13.11 6.13 29.97
N ILE A 23 -12.48 5.12 30.61
CA ILE A 23 -11.14 4.63 30.20
C ILE A 23 -11.23 3.77 28.94
N LEU A 24 -12.40 3.23 28.59
CA LEU A 24 -12.66 2.49 27.37
C LEU A 24 -12.94 3.37 26.13
N VAL A 25 -12.92 4.70 26.26
CA VAL A 25 -12.86 5.56 25.08
C VAL A 25 -11.55 5.25 24.35
N LYS A 26 -11.62 4.34 23.40
CA LYS A 26 -10.54 4.13 22.45
C LYS A 26 -10.24 5.50 21.85
N ILE A 27 -9.09 6.08 22.19
CA ILE A 27 -8.57 7.25 21.48
C ILE A 27 -8.34 6.75 20.05
N SER A 28 -9.35 6.89 19.23
CA SER A 28 -9.26 6.66 17.80
C SER A 28 -8.32 7.75 17.28
N PHE A 29 -7.06 7.39 17.08
CA PHE A 29 -6.14 8.28 16.38
C PHE A 29 -6.69 8.38 14.96
N ALA A 30 -7.10 9.58 14.58
CA ALA A 30 -7.60 9.84 13.25
C ALA A 30 -6.55 9.40 12.23
N SER A 31 -6.87 8.37 11.49
CA SER A 31 -6.14 7.95 10.31
C SER A 31 -6.91 8.45 9.10
N ASP A 32 -6.22 9.17 8.24
CA ASP A 32 -6.81 9.73 7.04
C ASP A 32 -6.86 8.62 5.95
N LYS A 33 -7.96 8.54 5.22
CA LYS A 33 -8.10 7.63 4.09
C LYS A 33 -7.75 8.38 2.80
N PHE A 34 -7.00 7.72 1.95
CA PHE A 34 -6.60 8.25 0.65
C PHE A 34 -6.86 7.22 -0.44
N ILE A 35 -7.02 7.71 -1.67
CA ILE A 35 -6.96 6.91 -2.89
C ILE A 35 -5.75 7.34 -3.73
N LEU A 36 -5.26 6.44 -4.55
CA LEU A 36 -4.24 6.75 -5.54
C LEU A 36 -4.89 7.50 -6.71
N ASN A 37 -4.45 8.73 -6.94
CA ASN A 37 -4.86 9.52 -8.11
C ASN A 37 -3.99 9.13 -9.32
N ALA A 38 -4.11 7.89 -9.75
CA ALA A 38 -3.45 7.38 -10.93
C ALA A 38 -4.20 6.15 -11.45
N GLU A 39 -4.39 6.09 -12.75
CA GLU A 39 -4.95 4.90 -13.40
C GLU A 39 -3.89 3.82 -13.64
N ARG A 40 -2.61 4.18 -13.58
CA ARG A 40 -1.48 3.36 -14.02
C ARG A 40 -0.26 3.55 -13.12
N VAL A 41 0.45 2.46 -12.85
CA VAL A 41 1.75 2.48 -12.19
C VAL A 41 2.80 1.99 -13.17
N LYS A 42 3.78 2.83 -13.47
CA LYS A 42 4.85 2.54 -14.43
C LYS A 42 5.88 1.60 -13.85
N PHE A 43 6.42 0.72 -14.70
CA PHE A 43 7.59 -0.10 -14.42
C PHE A 43 8.56 -0.08 -15.58
N ASN A 44 9.84 -0.36 -15.29
CA ASN A 44 10.91 -0.43 -16.28
C ASN A 44 11.55 -1.81 -16.27
N TYR A 45 11.93 -2.28 -17.44
CA TYR A 45 12.61 -3.53 -17.66
C TYR A 45 13.60 -3.40 -18.83
N PHE A 46 14.42 -4.41 -19.05
CA PHE A 46 15.32 -4.45 -20.20
C PHE A 46 14.92 -5.54 -21.19
N LEU A 47 14.87 -5.19 -22.46
CA LEU A 47 14.79 -6.11 -23.59
C LEU A 47 16.17 -6.16 -24.26
N GLY A 48 16.95 -7.20 -23.95
CA GLY A 48 18.38 -7.18 -24.22
C GLY A 48 19.05 -6.02 -23.47
N ILE A 49 19.59 -5.07 -24.22
CA ILE A 49 20.20 -3.84 -23.67
C ILE A 49 19.28 -2.61 -23.76
N ILE A 50 18.10 -2.76 -24.34
CA ILE A 50 17.16 -1.66 -24.59
C ILE A 50 16.29 -1.46 -23.34
N PRO A 51 16.29 -0.27 -22.72
CA PRO A 51 15.37 0.04 -21.64
C PRO A 51 13.95 0.21 -22.19
N MET A 52 13.01 -0.48 -21.57
CA MET A 52 11.60 -0.45 -21.92
C MET A 52 10.78 0.05 -20.73
N GLU A 53 9.67 0.68 -21.03
CA GLU A 53 8.69 1.11 -20.02
C GLU A 53 7.35 0.41 -20.29
N GLY A 54 6.75 -0.12 -19.23
CA GLY A 54 5.40 -0.62 -19.21
C GLY A 54 4.58 0.02 -18.08
N PHE A 55 3.34 -0.39 -17.96
CA PHE A 55 2.50 0.00 -16.82
C PHE A 55 1.58 -1.14 -16.38
N PHE A 56 1.27 -1.15 -15.09
CA PHE A 56 0.17 -1.92 -14.53
C PHE A 56 -1.03 -1.00 -14.34
N ALA A 57 -2.19 -1.40 -14.86
CA ALA A 57 -3.44 -0.66 -14.71
C ALA A 57 -3.97 -0.85 -13.28
N LEU A 58 -4.21 0.25 -12.56
CA LEU A 58 -4.77 0.21 -11.23
C LEU A 58 -6.26 -0.11 -11.31
N LYS A 59 -6.68 -1.16 -10.59
CA LYS A 59 -8.09 -1.55 -10.46
C LYS A 59 -8.72 -1.00 -9.20
N ASP A 60 -7.96 -1.01 -8.09
CA ASP A 60 -8.42 -0.56 -6.78
C ASP A 60 -7.25 -0.17 -5.89
N SER A 61 -7.45 0.81 -5.03
CA SER A 61 -6.46 1.25 -4.05
C SER A 61 -7.12 1.78 -2.78
N ILE A 62 -6.61 1.36 -1.64
CA ILE A 62 -7.02 1.87 -0.34
C ILE A 62 -5.77 2.19 0.47
N PHE A 63 -5.66 3.44 0.91
CA PHE A 63 -4.59 3.90 1.79
C PHE A 63 -5.22 4.48 3.06
N VAL A 64 -4.94 3.86 4.19
CA VAL A 64 -5.26 4.38 5.51
C VAL A 64 -3.95 4.82 6.14
N LEU A 65 -3.66 6.12 6.15
CA LEU A 65 -2.37 6.65 6.56
C LEU A 65 -2.47 7.28 7.95
N ASN A 66 -1.54 6.91 8.83
CA ASN A 66 -1.36 7.50 10.14
C ASN A 66 0.05 8.09 10.24
N PHE A 67 0.20 9.38 9.98
CA PHE A 67 1.51 10.06 10.01
C PHE A 67 2.11 10.18 11.41
N LYS A 68 1.30 10.09 12.47
CA LYS A 68 1.77 10.08 13.85
C LYS A 68 2.27 8.70 14.30
N LYS A 69 1.65 7.64 13.75
CA LYS A 69 1.97 6.24 14.02
C LYS A 69 2.05 5.47 12.70
N PRO A 70 3.10 5.65 11.90
CA PRO A 70 3.20 5.08 10.54
C PRO A 70 3.00 3.57 10.49
N ASN A 71 3.40 2.85 11.54
CA ASN A 71 3.22 1.40 11.66
C ASN A 71 1.75 0.94 11.74
N GLN A 72 0.82 1.86 11.94
CA GLN A 72 -0.62 1.61 11.91
C GLN A 72 -1.24 1.92 10.53
N SER A 73 -0.45 2.43 9.59
CA SER A 73 -0.91 2.66 8.22
C SER A 73 -1.14 1.34 7.50
N LYS A 74 -2.16 1.32 6.61
CA LYS A 74 -2.50 0.18 5.76
C LYS A 74 -2.61 0.64 4.32
N LEU A 75 -2.01 -0.12 3.41
CA LEU A 75 -2.02 0.14 1.98
C LEU A 75 -2.39 -1.16 1.26
N ASN A 76 -3.45 -1.12 0.47
CA ASN A 76 -3.88 -2.23 -0.38
C ASN A 76 -3.98 -1.73 -1.82
N LEU A 77 -3.42 -2.51 -2.75
CA LEU A 77 -3.45 -2.22 -4.17
C LEU A 77 -3.88 -3.47 -4.94
N LYS A 78 -4.68 -3.27 -5.96
CA LYS A 78 -5.07 -4.29 -6.92
C LYS A 78 -4.85 -3.77 -8.34
N PHE A 79 -4.10 -4.50 -9.15
CA PHE A 79 -3.85 -4.16 -10.54
C PHE A 79 -4.53 -5.17 -11.47
N ASP A 80 -5.07 -4.68 -12.58
CA ASP A 80 -5.69 -5.49 -13.63
C ASP A 80 -4.67 -5.74 -14.73
N LEU A 81 -4.28 -7.00 -14.93
CA LEU A 81 -3.30 -7.38 -15.94
C LEU A 81 -3.84 -7.20 -17.35
N ASN A 82 -5.13 -7.48 -17.58
CA ASN A 82 -5.73 -7.38 -18.91
C ASN A 82 -5.81 -5.94 -19.44
N SER A 83 -5.73 -4.95 -18.54
CA SER A 83 -5.68 -3.53 -18.87
C SER A 83 -4.25 -2.95 -18.80
N SER A 84 -3.25 -3.80 -18.54
CA SER A 84 -1.83 -3.42 -18.39
C SER A 84 -1.08 -3.56 -19.73
N SER A 85 0.10 -2.94 -19.82
CA SER A 85 0.92 -2.97 -21.03
C SER A 85 2.41 -3.06 -20.72
N ALA A 86 3.15 -3.78 -21.55
CA ALA A 86 4.61 -3.81 -21.56
C ALA A 86 5.25 -2.81 -22.54
N GLY A 87 4.46 -1.81 -23.01
CA GLY A 87 4.94 -0.73 -23.87
C GLY A 87 4.58 -0.90 -25.35
N PHE A 88 4.47 -2.13 -25.87
CA PHE A 88 4.01 -2.42 -27.22
C PHE A 88 3.32 -3.79 -27.27
N ASP A 89 2.53 -4.03 -28.31
CA ASP A 89 1.57 -5.16 -28.37
C ASP A 89 2.23 -6.54 -28.22
N LEU A 90 3.33 -6.79 -28.91
CA LEU A 90 4.01 -8.07 -28.84
C LEU A 90 4.58 -8.32 -27.43
N ALA A 91 5.19 -7.32 -26.81
CA ALA A 91 5.69 -7.44 -25.43
C ALA A 91 4.54 -7.59 -24.43
N THR A 92 3.43 -6.91 -24.67
CA THR A 92 2.23 -7.01 -23.82
C THR A 92 1.64 -8.41 -23.89
N THR A 93 1.49 -8.98 -25.09
CA THR A 93 1.05 -10.37 -25.30
C THR A 93 1.97 -11.36 -24.60
N ALA A 94 3.30 -11.18 -24.75
CA ALA A 94 4.28 -12.02 -24.07
C ALA A 94 4.20 -11.88 -22.53
N MET A 95 4.05 -10.67 -22.01
CA MET A 95 3.91 -10.40 -20.57
C MET A 95 2.68 -11.08 -19.97
N LEU A 96 1.55 -11.04 -20.68
CA LEU A 96 0.29 -11.64 -20.22
C LEU A 96 0.25 -13.17 -20.37
N GLY A 97 1.15 -13.72 -21.19
CA GLY A 97 1.21 -15.14 -21.50
C GLY A 97 1.56 -16.05 -20.31
N GLU A 98 1.34 -17.34 -20.52
CA GLU A 98 1.47 -18.40 -19.50
C GLU A 98 2.85 -18.45 -18.84
N THR A 99 3.93 -18.20 -19.56
CA THR A 99 5.31 -18.29 -19.07
C THR A 99 5.78 -17.04 -18.31
N VAL A 100 4.99 -15.94 -18.35
CA VAL A 100 5.30 -14.69 -17.65
C VAL A 100 4.26 -14.41 -16.57
N LEU A 101 3.16 -13.71 -16.81
CA LEU A 101 2.20 -13.36 -15.76
C LEU A 101 0.98 -14.30 -15.71
N TYR A 102 0.72 -15.05 -16.76
CA TYR A 102 -0.40 -15.98 -16.89
C TYR A 102 -1.74 -15.31 -16.56
N ALA A 103 -2.03 -14.18 -17.23
CA ALA A 103 -3.16 -13.33 -16.92
C ALA A 103 -4.52 -14.03 -17.06
N GLU A 104 -4.64 -15.03 -17.94
CA GLU A 104 -5.85 -15.85 -18.07
C GLU A 104 -6.20 -16.53 -16.74
N LYS A 105 -5.21 -17.07 -16.04
CA LYS A 105 -5.39 -17.77 -14.76
C LYS A 105 -5.31 -16.84 -13.56
N TYR A 106 -4.46 -15.81 -13.64
CA TYR A 106 -4.15 -14.87 -12.56
C TYR A 106 -4.34 -13.43 -13.07
N PRO A 107 -5.58 -12.96 -13.25
CA PRO A 107 -5.85 -11.67 -13.91
C PRO A 107 -5.44 -10.45 -13.08
N TYR A 108 -5.03 -10.64 -11.83
CA TYR A 108 -4.72 -9.54 -10.94
C TYR A 108 -3.39 -9.71 -10.21
N ILE A 109 -2.72 -8.57 -9.97
CA ILE A 109 -1.62 -8.44 -9.00
C ILE A 109 -2.19 -7.78 -7.74
N TYR A 110 -1.77 -8.27 -6.56
CA TYR A 110 -2.19 -7.72 -5.28
C TYR A 110 -0.98 -7.31 -4.45
N PHE A 111 -1.11 -6.18 -3.77
CA PHE A 111 -0.18 -5.77 -2.72
C PHE A 111 -0.95 -5.42 -1.46
N GLU A 112 -0.51 -5.96 -0.33
CA GLU A 112 -1.02 -5.64 0.99
C GLU A 112 0.13 -5.31 1.94
N SER A 113 0.11 -4.11 2.53
CA SER A 113 1.14 -3.70 3.48
C SER A 113 0.99 -4.43 4.81
N LYS A 114 2.12 -4.89 5.37
CA LYS A 114 2.22 -5.47 6.71
C LYS A 114 2.72 -4.44 7.72
N LYS A 115 3.65 -3.59 7.31
CA LYS A 115 4.28 -2.62 8.20
C LYS A 115 4.82 -1.43 7.42
N VAL A 116 4.59 -0.24 7.96
CA VAL A 116 5.12 1.01 7.42
C VAL A 116 6.07 1.63 8.44
N PHE A 117 7.26 1.97 8.01
CA PHE A 117 8.24 2.73 8.80
C PHE A 117 8.44 4.08 8.14
N ALA A 118 8.49 5.14 8.93
CA ALA A 118 8.79 6.47 8.43
C ALA A 118 9.95 7.08 9.22
N LYS A 119 10.82 7.75 8.48
CA LYS A 119 11.85 8.62 9.03
C LYS A 119 11.91 9.88 8.15
N ASP A 120 11.64 11.02 8.75
CA ASP A 120 11.51 12.29 8.04
C ASP A 120 10.43 12.20 6.94
N ASN A 121 10.81 12.45 5.68
CA ASN A 121 9.93 12.32 4.52
C ASN A 121 10.11 11.00 3.75
N GLN A 122 10.82 10.02 4.33
CA GLN A 122 11.07 8.71 3.73
C GLN A 122 10.25 7.62 4.42
N PHE A 123 9.70 6.71 3.63
CA PHE A 123 8.86 5.62 4.08
C PHE A 123 9.40 4.30 3.52
N ASN A 124 9.49 3.28 4.36
CA ASN A 124 9.72 1.90 3.97
C ASN A 124 8.44 1.11 4.23
N ILE A 125 7.84 0.61 3.17
CA ILE A 125 6.56 -0.07 3.19
C ILE A 125 6.83 -1.54 2.93
N ARG A 126 6.78 -2.36 3.97
CA ARG A 126 6.90 -3.82 3.87
C ARG A 126 5.52 -4.41 3.70
N GLY A 127 5.38 -5.36 2.80
CA GLY A 127 4.12 -6.02 2.55
C GLY A 127 4.24 -7.29 1.74
N SER A 128 3.12 -7.94 1.52
CA SER A 128 2.97 -9.11 0.66
C SER A 128 2.58 -8.67 -0.74
N LEU A 129 3.38 -9.05 -1.72
CA LEU A 129 3.08 -8.89 -3.15
C LEU A 129 2.72 -10.26 -3.73
N THR A 130 1.55 -10.35 -4.34
CA THR A 130 1.08 -11.58 -5.00
C THR A 130 1.05 -11.35 -6.51
N ILE A 131 1.85 -12.09 -7.22
CA ILE A 131 1.92 -12.13 -8.68
C ILE A 131 1.81 -13.59 -9.10
N ARG A 132 0.98 -13.89 -10.10
CA ARG A 132 0.87 -15.25 -10.64
C ARG A 132 0.54 -16.31 -9.56
N GLY A 133 -0.24 -15.93 -8.56
CA GLY A 133 -0.61 -16.79 -7.42
C GLY A 133 0.53 -17.04 -6.41
N ILE A 134 1.72 -16.49 -6.63
CA ILE A 134 2.87 -16.60 -5.71
C ILE A 134 2.95 -15.32 -4.88
N THR A 135 3.00 -15.47 -3.57
CA THR A 135 3.12 -14.35 -2.63
C THR A 135 4.53 -14.27 -2.06
N LYS A 136 5.13 -13.09 -2.12
CA LYS A 136 6.45 -12.78 -1.54
C LYS A 136 6.39 -11.52 -0.70
N ASP A 137 7.24 -11.48 0.32
CA ASP A 137 7.45 -10.26 1.09
C ASP A 137 8.37 -9.33 0.32
N VAL A 138 7.91 -8.09 0.12
CA VAL A 138 8.64 -7.04 -0.59
C VAL A 138 8.72 -5.77 0.23
N THR A 139 9.66 -4.88 -0.14
CA THR A 139 9.76 -3.56 0.49
C THR A 139 9.77 -2.49 -0.60
N PHE A 140 8.78 -1.61 -0.55
CA PHE A 140 8.76 -0.38 -1.35
C PHE A 140 9.37 0.76 -0.54
N LYS A 141 10.16 1.59 -1.19
CA LYS A 141 10.65 2.86 -0.65
C LYS A 141 9.80 3.97 -1.25
N ALA A 142 9.33 4.86 -0.40
CA ALA A 142 8.57 6.03 -0.83
C ALA A 142 9.16 7.29 -0.21
N LYS A 143 9.22 8.37 -0.98
CA LYS A 143 9.66 9.69 -0.52
C LYS A 143 8.52 10.68 -0.73
N LEU A 144 8.08 11.33 0.34
CA LEU A 144 7.11 12.41 0.27
C LEU A 144 7.79 13.68 -0.26
N ASN A 145 7.30 14.20 -1.38
CA ASN A 145 7.91 15.35 -2.06
C ASN A 145 7.40 16.70 -1.56
N ASN A 146 6.23 16.72 -0.93
CA ASN A 146 5.59 17.93 -0.40
C ASN A 146 5.34 17.84 1.12
N PRO A 147 6.38 17.66 1.97
CA PRO A 147 6.23 17.42 3.41
C PRO A 147 5.59 18.59 4.17
N SER A 148 5.61 19.81 3.64
CA SER A 148 4.92 20.96 4.21
C SER A 148 3.40 20.77 4.32
N VAL A 149 2.81 19.94 3.48
CA VAL A 149 1.37 19.59 3.53
C VAL A 149 0.99 18.90 4.84
N LEU A 150 1.93 18.14 5.46
CA LEU A 150 1.70 17.49 6.74
C LEU A 150 1.62 18.47 7.93
N LYS A 151 2.21 19.66 7.79
CA LYS A 151 2.17 20.73 8.80
C LYS A 151 0.87 21.53 8.71
N ASN A 152 0.26 21.59 7.54
CA ASN A 152 -0.99 22.28 7.29
C ASN A 152 -2.16 21.36 7.63
N LYS A 153 -3.27 21.90 8.11
CA LYS A 153 -4.49 21.11 8.39
C LYS A 153 -5.15 20.53 7.11
N VAL A 154 -4.74 21.00 5.94
CA VAL A 154 -5.26 20.61 4.63
C VAL A 154 -4.30 19.60 4.00
N LYS A 155 -4.60 18.30 4.12
CA LYS A 155 -3.79 17.19 3.57
C LYS A 155 -4.36 16.63 2.26
N ASN A 156 -4.94 17.47 1.42
CA ASN A 156 -5.77 17.01 0.30
C ASN A 156 -4.97 16.28 -0.79
N ASN A 157 -3.67 16.53 -0.88
CA ASN A 157 -2.84 16.01 -1.96
C ASN A 157 -1.44 15.69 -1.43
N LEU A 158 -1.06 14.41 -1.46
CA LEU A 158 0.27 13.95 -1.05
C LEU A 158 1.00 13.37 -2.27
N GLN A 159 2.18 13.90 -2.57
CA GLN A 159 3.00 13.45 -3.69
C GLN A 159 4.16 12.59 -3.20
N PHE A 160 4.25 11.36 -3.73
CA PHE A 160 5.31 10.43 -3.40
C PHE A 160 6.07 10.00 -4.66
N ASP A 161 7.38 9.93 -4.55
CA ASP A 161 8.22 9.13 -5.45
C ASP A 161 8.37 7.72 -4.85
N ILE A 162 7.99 6.70 -5.63
CA ILE A 162 8.02 5.30 -5.23
C ILE A 162 9.15 4.58 -5.95
N TYR A 163 9.87 3.74 -5.21
CA TYR A 163 10.98 2.94 -5.70
C TYR A 163 10.85 1.50 -5.20
N ALA A 164 11.02 0.55 -6.10
CA ALA A 164 11.21 -0.86 -5.77
C ALA A 164 11.98 -1.55 -6.88
N GLU A 165 12.68 -2.61 -6.51
CA GLU A 165 13.31 -3.56 -7.42
C GLU A 165 12.76 -4.95 -7.12
N LEU A 166 12.26 -5.62 -8.13
CA LEU A 166 11.64 -6.94 -8.03
C LEU A 166 12.33 -7.88 -9.02
N LYS A 167 12.54 -9.13 -8.61
CA LYS A 167 12.92 -10.21 -9.52
C LYS A 167 11.66 -10.93 -10.00
N ARG A 168 11.43 -10.93 -11.31
CA ARG A 168 10.27 -11.61 -11.89
C ARG A 168 10.35 -13.13 -11.70
N SER A 169 11.57 -13.69 -11.64
CA SER A 169 11.81 -15.10 -11.33
C SER A 169 11.32 -15.52 -9.95
N ASP A 170 11.31 -14.63 -8.95
CA ASP A 170 10.76 -14.89 -7.62
C ASP A 170 9.26 -15.26 -7.66
N PHE A 171 8.56 -14.87 -8.72
CA PHE A 171 7.15 -15.15 -8.97
C PHE A 171 6.96 -16.19 -10.09
N ASN A 172 8.00 -16.95 -10.41
CA ASN A 172 7.99 -17.94 -11.49
C ASN A 172 7.60 -17.36 -12.87
N ALA A 173 7.85 -16.05 -13.09
CA ALA A 173 7.65 -15.36 -14.35
C ALA A 173 8.94 -15.45 -15.19
N THR A 174 9.28 -16.64 -15.67
CA THR A 174 10.59 -16.97 -16.26
C THR A 174 10.62 -16.99 -17.79
N GLY A 175 9.49 -16.76 -18.45
CA GLY A 175 9.42 -16.68 -19.92
C GLY A 175 10.40 -15.65 -20.49
N TYR A 176 10.98 -15.95 -21.65
CA TYR A 176 11.88 -15.06 -22.39
C TYR A 176 13.15 -14.63 -21.63
N GLN A 177 13.64 -15.45 -20.68
CA GLN A 177 14.77 -15.13 -19.79
C GLN A 177 16.07 -14.77 -20.49
N TYR A 178 16.27 -15.20 -21.75
CA TYR A 178 17.48 -14.89 -22.53
C TYR A 178 17.46 -13.50 -23.16
N ILE A 179 16.29 -12.87 -23.26
CA ILE A 179 16.11 -11.57 -23.91
C ILE A 179 15.43 -10.53 -23.00
N VAL A 180 14.74 -10.97 -21.95
CA VAL A 180 14.10 -10.06 -20.98
C VAL A 180 14.80 -10.22 -19.65
N GLY A 181 15.34 -9.11 -19.11
CA GLY A 181 16.01 -9.07 -17.83
C GLY A 181 15.14 -9.55 -16.67
N ASP A 182 15.76 -10.12 -15.65
CA ASP A 182 15.06 -10.61 -14.45
C ASP A 182 14.58 -9.48 -13.54
N ILE A 183 15.28 -8.35 -13.57
CA ILE A 183 15.00 -7.21 -12.70
C ILE A 183 13.92 -6.32 -13.31
N ILE A 184 12.87 -6.08 -12.54
CA ILE A 184 11.83 -5.11 -12.82
C ILE A 184 11.96 -3.96 -11.84
N ASN A 185 12.17 -2.76 -12.38
CA ASN A 185 12.31 -1.53 -11.59
C ASN A 185 11.00 -0.75 -11.56
N LEU A 186 10.51 -0.48 -10.37
CA LEU A 186 9.45 0.49 -10.12
C LEU A 186 10.09 1.83 -9.74
N LYS A 187 9.90 2.83 -10.59
CA LYS A 187 10.28 4.22 -10.30
C LYS A 187 9.18 5.11 -10.85
N THR A 188 8.25 5.47 -9.98
CA THR A 188 7.07 6.22 -10.39
C THR A 188 6.74 7.31 -9.39
N ARG A 189 6.15 8.41 -9.87
CA ARG A 189 5.54 9.44 -9.04
C ARG A 189 4.06 9.16 -8.94
N VAL A 190 3.55 9.22 -7.71
CA VAL A 190 2.14 9.02 -7.42
C VAL A 190 1.61 10.17 -6.57
N GLU A 191 0.33 10.42 -6.70
CA GLU A 191 -0.42 11.38 -5.92
C GLU A 191 -1.53 10.65 -5.16
N LEU A 192 -1.64 10.95 -3.86
CA LEU A 192 -2.72 10.44 -3.02
C LEU A 192 -3.68 11.58 -2.72
N LEU A 193 -4.95 11.37 -3.02
CA LEU A 193 -6.03 12.29 -2.70
C LEU A 193 -6.75 11.83 -1.44
N LEU A 194 -6.99 12.76 -0.53
CA LEU A 194 -7.79 12.52 0.67
C LEU A 194 -9.22 12.17 0.25
N LEU A 195 -9.75 11.08 0.82
CA LEU A 195 -11.17 10.78 0.75
C LEU A 195 -11.88 11.60 1.83
N ASP A 196 -12.73 12.53 1.41
CA ASP A 196 -13.66 13.20 2.32
C ASP A 196 -14.61 12.15 2.91
N ASN A 197 -14.75 12.17 4.24
CA ASN A 197 -15.64 11.25 4.98
C ASN A 197 -17.10 11.70 4.84
#